data_9e30e90fd27be7b28bc594f01978397a
#
_entry.id   9e30e90fd27be7b28bc594f01978397a
#
_cell.length_a   1.000
_cell.length_b   1.000
_cell.length_c   1.000
_cell.angle_alpha   90.00
_cell.angle_beta   90.00
_cell.angle_gamma   90.00
#
_symmetry.space_group_name_H-M   'P 1'
#
loop_
_entity.id
_entity.type
_entity.pdbx_description
1 polymer ?
#
loop_
_entity_poly.entity_id
_entity_poly.type
_entity_poly.pdbx_seq_one_letter_code
_entity_poly.pdbx_strand_id
1 'polypeptide(L)'
;MRSTRLRCVLSVAAAGALPLAARAQGPTAPKVTGYVQTRFEAIADSALFKVRRARLGVQGGLTPWASYKLQAELRSGGTGATAATVAATDLYVALTHGPWIATIGQSKTPLSVEFIRSSTVLELPERSMVVDSLAPNRDVGVKIEWNSTGPLTLNGGVFNGDGINRAANRDKDFLYLARAVVRPIAGLHLGAAAAGKPDTVTWDIEGTLERGRVAARAEYLWRHRSAADVTTRGWYALAAYQLRPKRLQLVGRVQQFDPDDAAGGDRITAYTGGAQYFFAGDDLKLQLEYTVFAEQGPAVGNNRLIAQMQVRW
;
A
#
# COMPACT_ATOMS: atom_id res chain seq x y z
N MET A 1 50.44 -0.46 -28.27
CA MET A 1 49.52 -1.23 -27.38
C MET A 1 48.79 -0.25 -26.47
N ARG A 2 47.58 0.11 -26.80
CA ARG A 2 46.71 1.00 -26.00
C ARG A 2 45.68 0.13 -25.23
N SER A 3 45.79 0.09 -23.92
CA SER A 3 44.88 -0.62 -23.05
C SER A 3 43.62 0.22 -22.83
N THR A 4 42.51 -0.22 -23.43
CA THR A 4 41.17 0.37 -23.21
C THR A 4 40.64 -0.16 -21.91
N ARG A 5 40.62 0.67 -20.86
CA ARG A 5 39.96 0.37 -19.59
C ARG A 5 38.44 0.52 -19.77
N LEU A 6 37.74 -0.59 -19.74
CA LEU A 6 36.28 -0.67 -19.71
C LEU A 6 35.81 -0.17 -18.35
N ARG A 7 35.26 1.04 -18.29
CA ARG A 7 34.56 1.54 -17.10
C ARG A 7 33.13 0.94 -17.09
N CYS A 8 32.95 -0.09 -16.28
CA CYS A 8 31.61 -0.54 -15.92
C CYS A 8 30.94 0.54 -15.04
N VAL A 9 30.07 1.34 -15.63
CA VAL A 9 29.15 2.20 -14.87
C VAL A 9 28.03 1.31 -14.35
N LEU A 10 28.12 0.91 -13.09
CA LEU A 10 27.02 0.28 -12.38
C LEU A 10 25.96 1.37 -12.10
N SER A 11 24.96 1.46 -12.97
CA SER A 11 23.73 2.20 -12.68
C SER A 11 22.89 1.35 -11.74
N VAL A 12 23.01 1.58 -10.45
CA VAL A 12 22.10 1.05 -9.44
C VAL A 12 20.77 1.79 -9.62
N ALA A 13 19.83 1.17 -10.35
CA ALA A 13 18.46 1.63 -10.39
C ALA A 13 17.82 1.29 -9.04
N ALA A 14 17.71 2.27 -8.16
CA ALA A 14 16.95 2.20 -6.93
C ALA A 14 15.45 2.05 -7.28
N ALA A 15 14.97 0.83 -7.39
CA ALA A 15 13.55 0.51 -7.52
C ALA A 15 12.98 0.28 -6.13
N GLY A 16 12.77 1.34 -5.41
CA GLY A 16 12.17 1.36 -4.07
C GLY A 16 11.60 2.74 -3.78
N ALA A 17 10.89 3.32 -4.75
CA ALA A 17 10.17 4.56 -4.49
C ALA A 17 8.94 4.24 -3.62
N LEU A 18 9.11 4.33 -2.28
CA LEU A 18 8.02 4.88 -1.48
C LEU A 18 7.47 6.10 -2.25
N PRO A 19 6.16 6.38 -2.26
CA PRO A 19 5.69 7.57 -2.91
C PRO A 19 6.51 8.73 -2.35
N LEU A 20 7.44 9.24 -3.16
CA LEU A 20 8.08 10.50 -2.87
C LEU A 20 6.91 11.45 -2.68
N ALA A 21 6.68 11.88 -1.43
CA ALA A 21 5.87 13.06 -1.20
C ALA A 21 6.34 14.06 -2.24
N ALA A 22 5.43 14.56 -3.06
CA ALA A 22 5.78 15.39 -4.19
C ALA A 22 6.69 16.52 -3.69
N ARG A 23 8.00 16.41 -3.94
CA ARG A 23 8.90 17.52 -3.65
C ARG A 23 8.33 18.68 -4.43
N ALA A 24 8.01 19.76 -3.75
CA ALA A 24 7.54 20.96 -4.39
C ALA A 24 8.58 21.43 -5.40
N GLN A 25 8.31 21.12 -6.66
CA GLN A 25 9.02 21.66 -7.80
C GLN A 25 8.29 22.95 -8.17
N GLY A 26 8.97 23.94 -8.73
CA GLY A 26 8.33 25.17 -9.21
C GLY A 26 7.10 24.88 -10.08
N PRO A 27 6.34 25.91 -10.50
CA PRO A 27 5.14 25.70 -11.30
C PRO A 27 5.41 24.72 -12.45
N THR A 28 4.76 23.59 -12.44
CA THR A 28 4.92 22.56 -13.47
C THR A 28 3.60 22.37 -14.20
N ALA A 29 3.65 22.10 -15.49
CA ALA A 29 2.45 21.71 -16.21
C ALA A 29 1.75 20.53 -15.49
N PRO A 30 0.42 20.54 -15.38
CA PRO A 30 -0.33 19.42 -14.81
C PRO A 30 0.02 18.12 -15.53
N LYS A 31 0.40 17.10 -14.75
CA LYS A 31 0.69 15.76 -15.28
C LYS A 31 -0.54 14.89 -15.08
N VAL A 32 -1.08 14.37 -16.18
CA VAL A 32 -2.10 13.33 -16.13
C VAL A 32 -1.42 12.00 -15.86
N THR A 33 -1.94 11.25 -14.90
CA THR A 33 -1.44 9.93 -14.50
C THR A 33 -2.60 8.97 -14.39
N GLY A 34 -2.36 7.70 -14.65
CA GLY A 34 -3.42 6.73 -14.51
C GLY A 34 -2.90 5.30 -14.56
N TYR A 35 -3.78 4.37 -14.24
CA TYR A 35 -3.54 2.95 -14.44
C TYR A 35 -4.84 2.16 -14.46
N VAL A 36 -4.76 1.01 -15.12
CA VAL A 36 -5.84 0.01 -15.16
C VAL A 36 -5.24 -1.34 -14.73
N GLN A 37 -5.97 -2.04 -13.88
CA GLN A 37 -5.71 -3.43 -13.49
C GLN A 37 -6.93 -4.27 -13.83
N THR A 38 -6.80 -5.10 -14.84
CA THR A 38 -7.79 -6.10 -15.23
C THR A 38 -7.35 -7.46 -14.75
N ARG A 39 -8.28 -8.33 -14.35
CA ARG A 39 -7.93 -9.64 -13.86
C ARG A 39 -8.96 -10.70 -14.19
N PHE A 40 -8.46 -11.91 -14.30
CA PHE A 40 -9.19 -13.13 -14.07
C PHE A 40 -9.02 -13.55 -12.61
N GLU A 41 -10.09 -13.97 -11.97
CA GLU A 41 -10.08 -14.46 -10.59
C GLU A 41 -10.97 -15.71 -10.52
N ALA A 42 -10.43 -16.78 -9.93
CA ALA A 42 -11.16 -17.99 -9.62
C ALA A 42 -11.08 -18.29 -8.13
N ILE A 43 -12.22 -18.53 -7.50
CA ILE A 43 -12.37 -18.86 -6.08
C ILE A 43 -13.42 -19.94 -5.99
N ALA A 44 -13.09 -21.10 -5.41
CA ALA A 44 -14.00 -22.25 -5.34
C ALA A 44 -14.61 -22.57 -6.74
N ASP A 45 -15.93 -22.59 -6.82
CA ASP A 45 -16.68 -22.87 -8.04
C ASP A 45 -16.99 -21.63 -8.89
N SER A 46 -16.45 -20.48 -8.54
CA SER A 46 -16.67 -19.21 -9.23
C SER A 46 -15.43 -18.73 -9.97
N ALA A 47 -15.62 -18.31 -11.23
CA ALA A 47 -14.55 -17.70 -12.02
C ALA A 47 -15.10 -16.52 -12.81
N LEU A 48 -14.35 -15.40 -12.81
CA LEU A 48 -14.80 -14.18 -13.47
C LEU A 48 -13.66 -13.30 -13.97
N PHE A 49 -13.93 -12.50 -14.99
CA PHE A 49 -13.09 -11.38 -15.39
C PHE A 49 -13.64 -10.08 -14.79
N LYS A 50 -12.75 -9.23 -14.29
CA LYS A 50 -13.14 -7.92 -13.73
C LYS A 50 -12.06 -6.87 -13.93
N VAL A 51 -12.49 -5.59 -13.97
CA VAL A 51 -11.60 -4.46 -13.77
C VAL A 51 -11.46 -4.24 -12.26
N ARG A 52 -10.31 -4.58 -11.72
CA ARG A 52 -10.07 -4.47 -10.27
C ARG A 52 -9.85 -3.03 -9.82
N ARG A 53 -9.08 -2.28 -10.61
CA ARG A 53 -8.82 -0.85 -10.39
C ARG A 53 -8.68 -0.15 -11.73
N ALA A 54 -9.31 1.01 -11.84
CA ALA A 54 -9.08 1.94 -12.92
C ALA A 54 -8.98 3.33 -12.30
N ARG A 55 -7.79 3.94 -12.31
CA ARG A 55 -7.57 5.25 -11.69
C ARG A 55 -7.05 6.24 -12.69
N LEU A 56 -7.58 7.46 -12.59
CA LEU A 56 -7.15 8.62 -13.35
C LEU A 56 -6.85 9.74 -12.36
N GLY A 57 -5.77 10.46 -12.58
CA GLY A 57 -5.40 11.56 -11.71
C GLY A 57 -4.65 12.66 -12.42
N VAL A 58 -4.64 13.82 -11.79
CA VAL A 58 -3.86 14.99 -12.18
C VAL A 58 -3.04 15.43 -10.98
N GLN A 59 -1.77 15.71 -11.19
CA GLN A 59 -0.88 16.21 -10.17
C GLN A 59 0.09 17.26 -10.73
N GLY A 60 0.56 18.16 -9.88
CA GLY A 60 1.51 19.19 -10.30
C GLY A 60 2.00 20.06 -9.17
N GLY A 61 3.00 20.89 -9.45
CA GLY A 61 3.48 21.96 -8.56
C GLY A 61 2.77 23.27 -8.89
N LEU A 62 2.27 23.96 -7.86
CA LEU A 62 1.71 25.31 -7.97
C LEU A 62 2.79 26.37 -7.74
N THR A 63 3.69 26.08 -6.79
CA THR A 63 4.84 26.91 -6.43
C THR A 63 6.01 26.01 -6.08
N PRO A 64 7.23 26.54 -5.84
CA PRO A 64 8.35 25.72 -5.34
C PRO A 64 8.09 24.98 -4.01
N TRP A 65 7.09 25.41 -3.25
CA TRP A 65 6.76 24.86 -1.94
C TRP A 65 5.34 24.28 -1.84
N ALA A 66 4.53 24.35 -2.91
CA ALA A 66 3.15 23.83 -2.92
C ALA A 66 2.90 22.94 -4.13
N SER A 67 2.33 21.76 -3.90
CA SER A 67 1.91 20.81 -4.93
C SER A 67 0.51 20.28 -4.63
N TYR A 68 -0.12 19.66 -5.62
CA TYR A 68 -1.44 19.07 -5.48
C TYR A 68 -1.52 17.71 -6.15
N LYS A 69 -2.47 16.91 -5.69
CA LYS A 69 -2.87 15.66 -6.33
C LYS A 69 -4.38 15.48 -6.26
N LEU A 70 -4.96 15.22 -7.41
CA LEU A 70 -6.35 14.84 -7.58
C LEU A 70 -6.37 13.48 -8.26
N GLN A 71 -6.99 12.48 -7.66
CA GLN A 71 -7.10 11.14 -8.24
C GLN A 71 -8.47 10.55 -7.94
N ALA A 72 -9.10 9.99 -8.96
CA ALA A 72 -10.34 9.25 -8.86
C ALA A 72 -10.17 7.80 -9.29
N GLU A 73 -11.00 6.93 -8.75
CA GLU A 73 -11.15 5.53 -9.12
C GLU A 73 -12.51 5.33 -9.79
N LEU A 74 -12.47 4.80 -11.00
CA LEU A 74 -13.64 4.33 -11.71
C LEU A 74 -13.95 2.92 -11.21
N ARG A 75 -15.07 2.74 -10.56
CA ARG A 75 -15.50 1.44 -10.06
C ARG A 75 -16.62 0.90 -10.95
N SER A 76 -16.47 -0.32 -11.42
CA SER A 76 -17.62 -1.05 -11.95
C SER A 76 -18.63 -1.25 -10.82
N GLY A 77 -19.92 -1.23 -11.13
CA GLY A 77 -20.96 -1.51 -10.15
C GLY A 77 -20.70 -2.84 -9.42
N GLY A 78 -21.07 -2.91 -8.15
CA GLY A 78 -21.03 -4.16 -7.38
C GLY A 78 -22.05 -5.17 -7.93
N THR A 79 -22.07 -6.38 -7.37
CA THR A 79 -23.01 -7.44 -7.78
C THR A 79 -24.45 -6.92 -7.78
N GLY A 80 -25.08 -6.91 -8.96
CA GLY A 80 -26.42 -6.37 -9.15
C GLY A 80 -26.53 -4.87 -9.44
N ALA A 81 -25.42 -4.11 -9.39
CA ALA A 81 -25.42 -2.70 -9.78
C ALA A 81 -25.01 -2.53 -11.23
N THR A 82 -25.84 -1.81 -12.00
CA THR A 82 -25.62 -1.55 -13.43
C THR A 82 -24.80 -0.27 -13.68
N ALA A 83 -24.62 0.59 -12.68
CA ALA A 83 -23.95 1.87 -12.82
C ALA A 83 -22.51 1.82 -12.33
N ALA A 84 -21.57 2.30 -13.14
CA ALA A 84 -20.23 2.61 -12.69
C ALA A 84 -20.26 3.84 -11.77
N THR A 85 -19.44 3.82 -10.71
CA THR A 85 -19.30 4.94 -9.79
C THR A 85 -17.91 5.54 -9.88
N VAL A 86 -17.83 6.87 -9.71
CA VAL A 86 -16.55 7.58 -9.56
C VAL A 86 -16.34 7.89 -8.08
N ALA A 87 -15.23 7.44 -7.53
CA ALA A 87 -14.87 7.69 -6.15
C ALA A 87 -13.51 8.40 -6.06
N ALA A 88 -13.45 9.48 -5.29
CA ALA A 88 -12.17 10.13 -5.02
C ALA A 88 -11.24 9.19 -4.24
N THR A 89 -9.97 9.17 -4.60
CA THR A 89 -8.94 8.46 -3.82
C THR A 89 -8.01 9.44 -3.13
N ASP A 90 -7.23 10.19 -3.87
CA ASP A 90 -6.31 11.21 -3.33
C ASP A 90 -6.79 12.58 -3.77
N LEU A 91 -7.14 13.45 -2.83
CA LEU A 91 -7.55 14.85 -3.07
C LEU A 91 -6.87 15.72 -2.03
N TYR A 92 -5.68 16.22 -2.33
CA TYR A 92 -4.91 16.97 -1.36
C TYR A 92 -4.00 18.03 -1.96
N VAL A 93 -3.61 18.97 -1.11
CA VAL A 93 -2.48 19.88 -1.32
C VAL A 93 -1.36 19.48 -0.36
N ALA A 94 -0.13 19.51 -0.85
CA ALA A 94 1.07 19.29 -0.05
C ALA A 94 1.94 20.55 -0.04
N LEU A 95 2.35 20.96 1.14
CA LEU A 95 3.20 22.13 1.40
C LEU A 95 4.55 21.63 1.92
N THR A 96 5.64 22.04 1.30
CA THR A 96 7.01 21.59 1.61
C THR A 96 7.85 22.77 2.11
N HIS A 97 8.46 22.61 3.29
CA HIS A 97 9.42 23.56 3.82
C HIS A 97 10.60 22.83 4.47
N GLY A 98 11.77 22.90 3.85
CA GLY A 98 12.94 22.14 4.29
C GLY A 98 12.64 20.62 4.38
N PRO A 99 12.84 20.00 5.56
CA PRO A 99 12.56 18.58 5.75
C PRO A 99 11.08 18.27 6.01
N TRP A 100 10.21 19.29 6.12
CA TRP A 100 8.82 19.15 6.49
C TRP A 100 7.90 19.13 5.28
N ILE A 101 6.92 18.23 5.31
CA ILE A 101 5.84 18.17 4.32
C ILE A 101 4.52 18.11 5.08
N ALA A 102 3.67 19.11 4.90
CA ALA A 102 2.29 19.10 5.38
C ALA A 102 1.35 18.74 4.24
N THR A 103 0.53 17.70 4.41
CA THR A 103 -0.48 17.28 3.43
C THR A 103 -1.86 17.53 4.01
N ILE A 104 -2.70 18.28 3.29
CA ILE A 104 -4.04 18.71 3.72
C ILE A 104 -5.05 18.21 2.71
N GLY A 105 -6.08 17.50 3.16
CA GLY A 105 -7.13 16.90 2.34
C GLY A 105 -7.21 15.39 2.49
N GLN A 106 -7.84 14.72 1.51
CA GLN A 106 -7.98 13.27 1.52
C GLN A 106 -6.71 12.59 1.00
N SER A 107 -6.09 11.81 1.84
CA SER A 107 -4.86 11.08 1.53
C SER A 107 -4.79 9.75 2.27
N LYS A 108 -3.82 8.91 1.94
CA LYS A 108 -3.54 7.72 2.74
C LYS A 108 -3.08 8.11 4.14
N THR A 109 -3.66 7.46 5.15
CA THR A 109 -3.15 7.52 6.51
C THR A 109 -1.77 6.85 6.58
N PRO A 110 -0.79 7.41 7.31
CA PRO A 110 0.56 6.87 7.31
C PRO A 110 0.75 5.69 8.30
N LEU A 111 -0.10 4.67 8.22
CA LEU A 111 0.02 3.41 8.96
C LEU A 111 0.12 2.24 8.00
N SER A 112 1.01 1.28 8.27
CA SER A 112 1.37 0.13 7.44
C SER A 112 2.16 0.50 6.17
N VAL A 113 3.36 -0.06 6.05
CA VAL A 113 4.21 0.14 4.86
C VAL A 113 3.57 -0.45 3.61
N GLU A 114 2.87 -1.59 3.69
CA GLU A 114 2.18 -2.16 2.53
C GLU A 114 0.99 -1.30 2.10
N PHE A 115 0.22 -0.72 3.05
CA PHE A 115 -0.87 0.17 2.73
C PHE A 115 -0.40 1.46 2.03
N ILE A 116 0.69 2.06 2.52
CA ILE A 116 1.25 3.29 1.96
C ILE A 116 1.77 3.07 0.54
N ARG A 117 2.29 1.89 0.22
CA ARG A 117 2.77 1.57 -1.14
C ARG A 117 1.64 1.70 -2.17
N SER A 118 1.99 2.17 -3.36
CA SER A 118 1.03 2.18 -4.47
C SER A 118 0.64 0.76 -4.86
N SER A 119 -0.63 0.54 -5.18
CA SER A 119 -1.07 -0.76 -5.73
C SER A 119 -0.39 -1.13 -7.05
N THR A 120 0.21 -0.16 -7.74
CA THR A 120 0.93 -0.41 -9.00
C THR A 120 2.32 -1.03 -8.80
N VAL A 121 2.90 -0.91 -7.61
CA VAL A 121 4.25 -1.43 -7.30
C VAL A 121 4.23 -2.62 -6.34
N LEU A 122 3.05 -3.13 -5.99
CA LEU A 122 2.93 -4.32 -5.17
C LEU A 122 3.45 -5.54 -5.92
N GLU A 123 4.08 -6.45 -5.18
CA GLU A 123 4.64 -7.70 -5.69
C GLU A 123 3.55 -8.73 -6.00
N LEU A 124 2.43 -8.68 -5.28
CA LEU A 124 1.23 -9.49 -5.50
C LEU A 124 0.05 -8.60 -5.90
N PRO A 125 -0.96 -9.11 -6.62
CA PRO A 125 -2.17 -8.38 -7.01
C PRO A 125 -2.92 -7.72 -5.85
N GLU A 126 -2.95 -8.39 -4.68
CA GLU A 126 -3.62 -7.89 -3.48
C GLU A 126 -2.67 -7.75 -2.29
N ARG A 127 -3.00 -6.81 -1.42
CA ARG A 127 -2.37 -6.67 -0.11
C ARG A 127 -2.64 -7.87 0.76
N SER A 128 -1.93 -7.98 1.86
CA SER A 128 -2.26 -8.95 2.89
C SER A 128 -3.67 -8.68 3.46
N MET A 129 -4.36 -9.75 3.84
CA MET A 129 -5.66 -9.62 4.52
C MET A 129 -5.55 -8.83 5.82
N VAL A 130 -4.40 -8.93 6.48
CA VAL A 130 -4.09 -8.21 7.72
C VAL A 130 -4.12 -6.70 7.51
N VAL A 131 -3.42 -6.23 6.47
CA VAL A 131 -3.35 -4.80 6.14
C VAL A 131 -4.69 -4.27 5.61
N ASP A 132 -5.36 -5.03 4.73
CA ASP A 132 -6.68 -4.62 4.21
C ASP A 132 -7.74 -4.55 5.31
N SER A 133 -7.60 -5.36 6.40
CA SER A 133 -8.54 -5.38 7.53
C SER A 133 -8.20 -4.36 8.61
N LEU A 134 -6.92 -4.14 8.91
CA LEU A 134 -6.47 -3.42 10.09
C LEU A 134 -5.89 -2.02 9.80
N ALA A 135 -5.31 -1.78 8.63
CA ALA A 135 -4.79 -0.45 8.33
C ALA A 135 -5.96 0.54 8.14
N PRO A 136 -5.93 1.72 8.80
CA PRO A 136 -6.87 2.79 8.50
C PRO A 136 -6.79 3.15 7.03
N ASN A 137 -7.92 3.33 6.39
CA ASN A 137 -7.97 3.66 4.97
C ASN A 137 -7.53 5.11 4.70
N ARG A 138 -7.71 5.60 3.48
CA ARG A 138 -7.66 7.04 3.19
C ARG A 138 -8.69 7.78 4.01
N ASP A 139 -8.33 8.99 4.41
CA ASP A 139 -9.22 9.85 5.17
C ASP A 139 -8.92 11.32 4.89
N VAL A 140 -9.85 12.18 5.25
CA VAL A 140 -9.72 13.64 5.17
C VAL A 140 -9.07 14.16 6.46
N GLY A 141 -8.00 14.92 6.32
CA GLY A 141 -7.30 15.45 7.49
C GLY A 141 -6.02 16.19 7.13
N VAL A 142 -5.17 16.29 8.12
CA VAL A 142 -3.83 16.89 8.00
C VAL A 142 -2.81 15.88 8.48
N LYS A 143 -1.79 15.64 7.68
CA LYS A 143 -0.61 14.90 8.10
C LYS A 143 0.65 15.73 7.88
N ILE A 144 1.61 15.55 8.76
CA ILE A 144 2.92 16.16 8.70
C ILE A 144 3.96 15.04 8.62
N GLU A 145 4.88 15.17 7.70
CA GLU A 145 6.02 14.27 7.54
C GLU A 145 7.30 15.08 7.75
N TRP A 146 8.19 14.57 8.58
CA TRP A 146 9.53 15.10 8.75
C TRP A 146 10.56 14.09 8.23
N ASN A 147 11.25 14.50 7.18
CA ASN A 147 12.31 13.73 6.54
C ASN A 147 13.66 14.31 6.95
N SER A 148 14.32 13.70 7.92
CA SER A 148 15.67 14.12 8.27
C SER A 148 16.66 13.83 7.13
N THR A 149 17.77 14.51 7.15
CA THR A 149 18.93 14.16 6.29
C THR A 149 19.60 12.85 6.73
N GLY A 150 19.28 12.37 7.92
CA GLY A 150 19.73 11.11 8.51
C GLY A 150 18.75 9.93 8.25
N PRO A 151 18.90 8.86 9.02
CA PRO A 151 18.14 7.63 8.80
C PRO A 151 16.68 7.69 9.28
N LEU A 152 16.26 8.74 9.98
CA LEU A 152 14.93 8.82 10.62
C LEU A 152 13.93 9.60 9.78
N THR A 153 12.70 9.06 9.66
CA THR A 153 11.51 9.74 9.16
C THR A 153 10.42 9.65 10.21
N LEU A 154 9.76 10.76 10.49
CA LEU A 154 8.60 10.81 11.39
C LEU A 154 7.36 11.27 10.61
N ASN A 155 6.22 10.68 10.92
CA ASN A 155 4.92 11.10 10.42
C ASN A 155 3.96 11.28 11.59
N GLY A 156 3.13 12.31 11.53
CA GLY A 156 2.03 12.53 12.44
C GLY A 156 0.81 13.02 11.68
N GLY A 157 -0.39 12.78 12.18
CA GLY A 157 -1.59 13.27 11.51
C GLY A 157 -2.83 13.25 12.38
N VAL A 158 -3.78 14.10 11.97
CA VAL A 158 -5.13 14.17 12.52
C VAL A 158 -6.10 14.08 11.36
N PHE A 159 -7.03 13.14 11.44
CA PHE A 159 -8.00 12.84 10.39
C PHE A 159 -9.41 12.77 10.98
N ASN A 160 -10.43 12.86 10.13
CA ASN A 160 -11.82 12.74 10.59
C ASN A 160 -12.11 11.37 11.23
N GLY A 161 -11.45 10.30 10.79
CA GLY A 161 -11.63 8.95 11.34
C GLY A 161 -12.82 8.18 10.76
N ASP A 162 -13.55 8.75 9.80
CA ASP A 162 -14.71 8.14 9.14
C ASP A 162 -14.36 7.43 7.84
N GLY A 163 -13.12 7.56 7.37
CA GLY A 163 -12.59 6.92 6.19
C GLY A 163 -12.86 7.66 4.88
N ILE A 164 -12.60 6.97 3.79
CA ILE A 164 -12.58 7.54 2.44
C ILE A 164 -13.95 8.11 2.01
N ASN A 165 -13.93 9.29 1.36
CA ASN A 165 -15.10 9.98 0.79
C ASN A 165 -16.19 10.33 1.83
N ARG A 166 -15.80 10.54 3.07
CA ARG A 166 -16.68 11.03 4.11
C ARG A 166 -16.28 12.45 4.50
N ALA A 167 -17.17 13.40 4.23
CA ALA A 167 -16.93 14.81 4.49
C ALA A 167 -17.32 15.24 5.92
N ALA A 168 -17.98 14.39 6.67
CA ALA A 168 -18.46 14.69 8.01
C ALA A 168 -17.74 13.81 9.05
N ASN A 169 -17.31 14.42 10.12
CA ASN A 169 -16.92 13.74 11.36
C ASN A 169 -18.20 13.61 12.22
N ARG A 170 -18.89 12.45 12.12
CA ARG A 170 -20.24 12.27 12.69
C ARG A 170 -20.22 12.05 14.20
N ASP A 171 -19.18 11.37 14.67
CA ASP A 171 -18.99 11.07 16.10
C ASP A 171 -18.23 12.17 16.83
N LYS A 172 -17.70 13.16 16.10
CA LYS A 172 -16.84 14.25 16.58
C LYS A 172 -15.47 13.80 17.11
N ASP A 173 -15.13 12.53 16.89
CA ASP A 173 -13.87 11.94 17.31
C ASP A 173 -12.87 11.94 16.14
N PHE A 174 -11.71 12.50 16.36
CA PHE A 174 -10.64 12.50 15.37
C PHE A 174 -9.76 11.26 15.52
N LEU A 175 -9.27 10.76 14.39
CA LEU A 175 -8.22 9.77 14.35
C LEU A 175 -6.87 10.47 14.45
N TYR A 176 -6.14 10.21 15.51
CA TYR A 176 -4.75 10.64 15.70
C TYR A 176 -3.82 9.53 15.25
N LEU A 177 -2.72 9.89 14.60
CA LEU A 177 -1.77 8.93 14.08
C LEU A 177 -0.35 9.43 14.21
N ALA A 178 0.57 8.51 14.60
CA ALA A 178 2.01 8.73 14.59
C ALA A 178 2.73 7.51 14.00
N ARG A 179 3.81 7.73 13.25
CA ARG A 179 4.68 6.69 12.70
C ARG A 179 6.12 7.16 12.68
N ALA A 180 7.04 6.28 13.07
CA ALA A 180 8.47 6.48 12.99
C ALA A 180 9.10 5.38 12.14
N VAL A 181 10.04 5.75 11.26
CA VAL A 181 10.80 4.80 10.43
C VAL A 181 12.28 5.12 10.54
N VAL A 182 13.08 4.11 10.82
CA VAL A 182 14.53 4.20 10.84
C VAL A 182 15.13 3.36 9.70
N ARG A 183 16.17 3.89 9.07
CA ARG A 183 16.92 3.24 7.99
C ARG A 183 18.38 3.02 8.45
N PRO A 184 18.65 1.97 9.24
CA PRO A 184 19.97 1.77 9.86
C PRO A 184 21.06 1.47 8.84
N ILE A 185 20.72 0.80 7.75
CA ILE A 185 21.60 0.51 6.62
C ILE A 185 20.84 0.63 5.30
N ALA A 186 21.56 0.75 4.21
CA ALA A 186 20.96 0.83 2.87
C ALA A 186 20.08 -0.39 2.58
N GLY A 187 18.84 -0.14 2.19
CA GLY A 187 17.85 -1.16 1.85
C GLY A 187 17.07 -1.75 3.03
N LEU A 188 17.45 -1.46 4.29
CA LEU A 188 16.70 -1.90 5.47
C LEU A 188 15.89 -0.74 6.06
N HIS A 189 14.60 -0.91 6.18
CA HIS A 189 13.68 0.00 6.87
C HIS A 189 12.99 -0.75 8.01
N LEU A 190 12.99 -0.16 9.20
CA LEU A 190 12.25 -0.64 10.35
C LEU A 190 11.34 0.48 10.83
N GLY A 191 10.09 0.18 11.13
CA GLY A 191 9.12 1.18 11.53
C GLY A 191 8.14 0.69 12.56
N ALA A 192 7.52 1.65 13.23
CA ALA A 192 6.37 1.44 14.08
C ALA A 192 5.38 2.58 13.92
N ALA A 193 4.10 2.26 14.03
CA ALA A 193 3.02 3.24 13.96
C ALA A 193 1.94 2.96 15.00
N ALA A 194 1.24 4.01 15.37
CA ALA A 194 0.05 3.95 16.20
C ALA A 194 -1.02 4.87 15.64
N ALA A 195 -2.26 4.42 15.68
CA ALA A 195 -3.43 5.22 15.34
C ALA A 195 -4.53 5.01 16.40
N GLY A 196 -5.20 6.07 16.82
CA GLY A 196 -6.19 6.00 17.88
C GLY A 196 -7.36 6.97 17.71
N LYS A 197 -8.55 6.47 18.05
CA LYS A 197 -9.79 7.18 18.40
C LYS A 197 -10.14 6.81 19.84
N PRO A 198 -11.09 7.48 20.51
CA PRO A 198 -11.45 7.18 21.90
C PRO A 198 -11.78 5.72 22.17
N ASP A 199 -12.42 5.04 21.23
CA ASP A 199 -12.86 3.65 21.33
C ASP A 199 -12.00 2.62 20.58
N THR A 200 -10.97 3.06 19.85
CA THR A 200 -10.19 2.18 18.98
C THR A 200 -8.73 2.59 18.97
N VAL A 201 -7.84 1.63 19.21
CA VAL A 201 -6.39 1.81 19.07
C VAL A 201 -5.85 0.76 18.13
N THR A 202 -4.99 1.17 17.20
CA THR A 202 -4.30 0.27 16.25
C THR A 202 -2.80 0.49 16.35
N TRP A 203 -2.03 -0.59 16.40
CA TRP A 203 -0.56 -0.58 16.38
C TRP A 203 -0.06 -1.34 15.15
N ASP A 204 1.09 -0.94 14.67
CA ASP A 204 1.79 -1.57 13.57
C ASP A 204 3.29 -1.59 13.86
N ILE A 205 3.92 -2.74 13.62
CA ILE A 205 5.37 -2.89 13.60
C ILE A 205 5.73 -3.45 12.23
N GLU A 206 6.66 -2.80 11.54
CA GLU A 206 6.95 -3.07 10.15
C GLU A 206 8.44 -3.16 9.85
N GLY A 207 8.78 -4.00 8.88
CA GLY A 207 10.13 -4.10 8.36
C GLY A 207 10.15 -4.37 6.86
N THR A 208 11.07 -3.72 6.15
CA THR A 208 11.35 -4.01 4.74
C THR A 208 12.84 -4.13 4.49
N LEU A 209 13.22 -5.09 3.67
CA LEU A 209 14.58 -5.28 3.19
C LEU A 209 14.57 -5.32 1.66
N GLU A 210 15.35 -4.46 1.02
CA GLU A 210 15.58 -4.49 -0.43
C GLU A 210 17.09 -4.53 -0.68
N ARG A 211 17.60 -5.69 -1.10
CA ARG A 211 19.04 -5.87 -1.35
C ARG A 211 19.30 -6.74 -2.57
N GLY A 212 19.89 -6.16 -3.59
CA GLY A 212 20.21 -6.87 -4.83
C GLY A 212 18.96 -7.41 -5.53
N ARG A 213 18.83 -8.73 -5.56
CA ARG A 213 17.68 -9.42 -6.19
C ARG A 213 16.56 -9.77 -5.21
N VAL A 214 16.77 -9.53 -3.93
CA VAL A 214 15.84 -9.92 -2.86
C VAL A 214 15.11 -8.67 -2.37
N ALA A 215 13.80 -8.80 -2.22
CA ALA A 215 12.96 -7.91 -1.44
C ALA A 215 12.19 -8.73 -0.40
N ALA A 216 12.12 -8.24 0.81
CA ALA A 216 11.34 -8.85 1.88
C ALA A 216 10.57 -7.78 2.63
N ARG A 217 9.40 -8.15 3.17
CA ARG A 217 8.56 -7.29 3.98
C ARG A 217 7.80 -8.11 4.99
N ALA A 218 7.69 -7.58 6.20
CA ALA A 218 6.87 -8.15 7.24
C ALA A 218 6.20 -7.03 8.03
N GLU A 219 4.98 -7.27 8.45
CA GLU A 219 4.23 -6.39 9.35
C GLU A 219 3.47 -7.23 10.36
N TYR A 220 3.31 -6.69 11.57
CA TYR A 220 2.40 -7.17 12.60
C TYR A 220 1.49 -6.02 12.98
N LEU A 221 0.17 -6.22 12.84
CA LEU A 221 -0.86 -5.25 13.20
C LEU A 221 -1.75 -5.80 14.32
N TRP A 222 -2.11 -4.92 15.22
CA TRP A 222 -2.99 -5.20 16.35
C TRP A 222 -3.98 -4.04 16.50
N ARG A 223 -5.27 -4.36 16.71
CA ARG A 223 -6.32 -3.37 16.95
C ARG A 223 -7.20 -3.83 18.09
N HIS A 224 -7.42 -2.93 19.05
CA HIS A 224 -8.39 -3.10 20.10
C HIS A 224 -9.54 -2.10 19.93
N ARG A 225 -10.78 -2.59 20.06
CA ARG A 225 -12.01 -1.81 20.04
C ARG A 225 -12.68 -1.94 21.40
N SER A 226 -12.57 -0.91 22.25
CA SER A 226 -13.01 -0.93 23.65
C SER A 226 -14.52 -1.09 23.78
N ALA A 227 -15.32 -0.48 22.88
CA ALA A 227 -16.78 -0.56 22.94
C ALA A 227 -17.32 -1.99 22.71
N ALA A 228 -16.60 -2.82 21.97
CA ALA A 228 -16.98 -4.21 21.70
C ALA A 228 -16.12 -5.21 22.48
N ASP A 229 -15.11 -4.75 23.20
CA ASP A 229 -14.06 -5.55 23.86
C ASP A 229 -13.45 -6.61 22.93
N VAL A 230 -13.17 -6.21 21.68
CA VAL A 230 -12.64 -7.10 20.64
C VAL A 230 -11.21 -6.67 20.28
N THR A 231 -10.30 -7.62 20.35
CA THR A 231 -8.93 -7.47 19.85
C THR A 231 -8.72 -8.27 18.58
N THR A 232 -8.47 -7.57 17.49
CA THR A 232 -8.11 -8.15 16.19
C THR A 232 -6.63 -8.02 15.96
N ARG A 233 -5.97 -9.06 15.48
CA ARG A 233 -4.53 -9.02 15.20
C ARG A 233 -4.15 -9.86 13.99
N GLY A 234 -2.98 -9.62 13.47
CA GLY A 234 -2.45 -10.44 12.40
C GLY A 234 -1.05 -10.01 11.99
N TRP A 235 -0.41 -10.86 11.22
CA TRP A 235 0.91 -10.61 10.66
C TRP A 235 1.02 -11.20 9.26
N TYR A 236 1.95 -10.67 8.51
CA TYR A 236 2.39 -11.29 7.27
C TYR A 236 3.90 -11.17 7.10
N ALA A 237 4.47 -12.10 6.36
CA ALA A 237 5.82 -12.03 5.83
C ALA A 237 5.78 -12.34 4.34
N LEU A 238 6.44 -11.49 3.55
CA LEU A 238 6.55 -11.58 2.10
C LEU A 238 8.02 -11.59 1.73
N ALA A 239 8.38 -12.48 0.80
CA ALA A 239 9.69 -12.47 0.16
C ALA A 239 9.51 -12.51 -1.37
N ALA A 240 10.32 -11.73 -2.07
CA ALA A 240 10.35 -11.69 -3.52
C ALA A 240 11.80 -11.82 -4.04
N TYR A 241 11.98 -12.58 -5.10
CA TYR A 241 13.28 -12.81 -5.73
C TYR A 241 13.23 -12.53 -7.22
N GLN A 242 14.09 -11.65 -7.69
CA GLN A 242 14.27 -11.33 -9.11
C GLN A 242 15.02 -12.47 -9.82
N LEU A 243 14.28 -13.45 -10.35
CA LEU A 243 14.87 -14.56 -11.09
C LEU A 243 15.59 -14.07 -12.35
N ARG A 244 14.95 -13.16 -13.09
CA ARG A 244 15.57 -12.37 -14.16
C ARG A 244 15.36 -10.90 -13.85
N PRO A 245 16.43 -10.14 -13.56
CA PRO A 245 16.31 -8.72 -13.22
C PRO A 245 15.45 -7.94 -14.21
N LYS A 246 14.52 -7.15 -13.69
CA LYS A 246 13.58 -6.33 -14.47
C LYS A 246 12.65 -7.10 -15.43
N ARG A 247 12.59 -8.43 -15.36
CA ARG A 247 11.78 -9.27 -16.25
C ARG A 247 10.90 -10.26 -15.51
N LEU A 248 11.45 -11.01 -14.56
CA LEU A 248 10.72 -12.05 -13.86
C LEU A 248 11.06 -12.05 -12.38
N GLN A 249 10.04 -11.92 -11.55
CA GLN A 249 10.15 -12.00 -10.10
C GLN A 249 9.22 -13.10 -9.57
N LEU A 250 9.71 -13.93 -8.66
CA LEU A 250 8.93 -14.87 -7.89
C LEU A 250 8.62 -14.26 -6.52
N VAL A 251 7.45 -14.55 -5.99
CA VAL A 251 6.96 -13.98 -4.73
C VAL A 251 6.32 -15.07 -3.88
N GLY A 252 6.61 -15.05 -2.60
CA GLY A 252 5.92 -15.87 -1.59
C GLY A 252 5.45 -14.99 -0.45
N ARG A 253 4.25 -15.27 0.08
CA ARG A 253 3.72 -14.63 1.28
C ARG A 253 3.07 -15.67 2.19
N VAL A 254 3.36 -15.60 3.46
CA VAL A 254 2.58 -16.25 4.52
C VAL A 254 1.94 -15.16 5.37
N GLN A 255 0.70 -15.37 5.78
CA GLN A 255 -0.04 -14.43 6.61
C GLN A 255 -0.98 -15.16 7.54
N GLN A 256 -1.22 -14.56 8.70
CA GLN A 256 -2.17 -15.05 9.69
C GLN A 256 -3.02 -13.87 10.16
N PHE A 257 -4.31 -14.09 10.24
CA PHE A 257 -5.28 -13.10 10.69
C PHE A 257 -6.21 -13.73 11.72
N ASP A 258 -6.38 -13.04 12.83
CA ASP A 258 -7.18 -13.43 13.99
C ASP A 258 -8.20 -12.31 14.20
N PRO A 259 -9.47 -12.50 13.79
CA PRO A 259 -10.51 -11.47 13.88
C PRO A 259 -10.86 -11.08 15.32
N ASP A 260 -10.84 -12.06 16.23
CA ASP A 260 -11.07 -11.86 17.65
C ASP A 260 -10.19 -12.84 18.46
N ASP A 261 -9.17 -12.32 19.12
CA ASP A 261 -8.19 -13.14 19.83
C ASP A 261 -8.75 -13.84 21.08
N ALA A 262 -9.94 -13.45 21.53
CA ALA A 262 -10.68 -14.13 22.61
C ALA A 262 -11.56 -15.26 22.05
N ALA A 263 -11.90 -15.24 20.76
CA ALA A 263 -12.70 -16.28 20.11
C ALA A 263 -11.80 -17.43 19.62
N GLY A 264 -12.17 -18.67 19.91
CA GLY A 264 -11.49 -19.85 19.38
C GLY A 264 -12.04 -20.26 18.03
N GLY A 265 -11.15 -20.66 17.08
CA GLY A 265 -11.55 -21.29 15.83
C GLY A 265 -11.84 -20.33 14.66
N ASP A 266 -11.55 -19.04 14.78
CA ASP A 266 -11.77 -18.03 13.73
C ASP A 266 -10.49 -17.55 13.03
N ARG A 267 -9.33 -18.06 13.45
CA ARG A 267 -8.04 -17.71 12.88
C ARG A 267 -7.86 -18.28 11.48
N ILE A 268 -7.40 -17.41 10.58
CA ILE A 268 -7.14 -17.73 9.17
C ILE A 268 -5.64 -17.62 8.91
N THR A 269 -5.05 -18.69 8.38
CA THR A 269 -3.68 -18.68 7.84
C THR A 269 -3.77 -18.81 6.32
N ALA A 270 -3.00 -18.00 5.59
CA ALA A 270 -2.95 -18.13 4.15
C ALA A 270 -1.52 -18.16 3.62
N TYR A 271 -1.30 -19.03 2.65
CA TYR A 271 -0.05 -19.24 1.95
C TYR A 271 -0.24 -18.82 0.51
N THR A 272 0.56 -17.89 0.05
CA THR A 272 0.46 -17.34 -1.31
C THR A 272 1.77 -17.56 -2.04
N GLY A 273 1.70 -18.16 -3.22
CA GLY A 273 2.78 -18.19 -4.19
C GLY A 273 2.40 -17.38 -5.42
N GLY A 274 3.36 -16.65 -5.99
CA GLY A 274 3.08 -15.85 -7.16
C GLY A 274 4.32 -15.55 -8.00
N ALA A 275 4.06 -15.01 -9.18
CA ALA A 275 5.08 -14.54 -10.10
C ALA A 275 4.60 -13.26 -10.78
N GLN A 276 5.53 -12.35 -11.09
CA GLN A 276 5.23 -11.23 -11.96
C GLN A 276 6.25 -11.11 -13.09
N TYR A 277 5.71 -10.87 -14.29
CA TYR A 277 6.49 -10.64 -15.49
C TYR A 277 6.36 -9.19 -15.91
N PHE A 278 7.49 -8.51 -16.02
CA PHE A 278 7.59 -7.11 -16.38
C PHE A 278 7.90 -6.96 -17.89
N PHE A 279 6.94 -6.45 -18.65
CA PHE A 279 7.15 -6.08 -20.06
C PHE A 279 7.84 -4.73 -20.16
N ALA A 280 7.41 -3.75 -19.34
CA ALA A 280 7.94 -2.40 -19.23
C ALA A 280 7.94 -1.93 -17.75
N GLY A 281 8.66 -2.64 -16.87
CA GLY A 281 8.64 -2.38 -15.43
C GLY A 281 7.22 -2.46 -14.86
N ASP A 282 6.89 -1.56 -13.94
CA ASP A 282 5.53 -1.48 -13.37
C ASP A 282 4.51 -0.84 -14.31
N ASP A 283 4.93 -0.25 -15.45
CA ASP A 283 4.02 0.38 -16.38
C ASP A 283 3.24 -0.66 -17.19
N LEU A 284 3.85 -1.81 -17.48
CA LEU A 284 3.18 -2.93 -18.11
C LEU A 284 3.69 -4.23 -17.50
N LYS A 285 2.84 -4.91 -16.73
CA LYS A 285 3.19 -6.18 -16.08
C LYS A 285 2.02 -7.14 -15.99
N LEU A 286 2.34 -8.44 -16.00
CA LEU A 286 1.45 -9.54 -15.68
C LEU A 286 1.81 -10.09 -14.31
N GLN A 287 0.81 -10.33 -13.47
CA GLN A 287 0.97 -10.94 -12.15
C GLN A 287 0.09 -12.20 -12.06
N LEU A 288 0.66 -13.27 -11.53
CA LEU A 288 -0.05 -14.50 -11.18
C LEU A 288 0.07 -14.71 -9.68
N GLU A 289 -1.02 -15.12 -9.06
CA GLU A 289 -1.11 -15.40 -7.62
C GLU A 289 -1.98 -16.64 -7.40
N TYR A 290 -1.49 -17.57 -6.58
CA TYR A 290 -2.31 -18.64 -6.03
C TYR A 290 -2.21 -18.62 -4.51
N THR A 291 -3.37 -18.59 -3.85
CA THR A 291 -3.48 -18.53 -2.39
C THR A 291 -4.27 -19.73 -1.88
N VAL A 292 -3.68 -20.43 -0.91
CA VAL A 292 -4.32 -21.49 -0.12
C VAL A 292 -4.66 -20.92 1.25
N PHE A 293 -5.91 -21.11 1.67
CA PHE A 293 -6.37 -20.71 3.00
C PHE A 293 -6.47 -21.95 3.89
N ALA A 294 -5.98 -21.81 5.11
CA ALA A 294 -6.10 -22.80 6.19
C ALA A 294 -6.81 -22.13 7.37
N GLU A 295 -8.02 -22.54 7.61
CA GLU A 295 -8.89 -22.03 8.66
C GLU A 295 -8.89 -22.96 9.86
N GLN A 296 -9.02 -22.45 11.07
CA GLN A 296 -9.15 -23.29 12.27
C GLN A 296 -10.54 -23.93 12.41
N GLY A 297 -11.54 -23.41 11.70
CA GLY A 297 -12.90 -23.94 11.63
C GLY A 297 -13.10 -25.00 10.54
N PRO A 298 -14.35 -25.28 10.17
CA PRO A 298 -14.65 -26.15 9.03
C PRO A 298 -13.96 -25.65 7.77
N ALA A 299 -13.37 -26.57 6.99
CA ALA A 299 -12.69 -26.23 5.76
C ALA A 299 -13.65 -25.56 4.76
N VAL A 300 -13.34 -24.37 4.31
CA VAL A 300 -14.06 -23.64 3.27
C VAL A 300 -13.27 -23.75 1.97
N GLY A 301 -13.91 -24.13 0.89
CA GLY A 301 -13.27 -24.22 -0.43
C GLY A 301 -13.04 -22.82 -1.02
N ASN A 302 -12.14 -22.01 -0.45
CA ASN A 302 -11.89 -20.62 -0.81
C ASN A 302 -10.50 -20.34 -1.40
N ASN A 303 -9.77 -21.39 -1.80
CA ASN A 303 -8.51 -21.23 -2.51
C ASN A 303 -8.70 -20.33 -3.74
N ARG A 304 -7.73 -19.43 -3.97
CA ARG A 304 -7.89 -18.36 -4.95
C ARG A 304 -6.76 -18.32 -5.96
N LEU A 305 -7.12 -18.27 -7.23
CA LEU A 305 -6.22 -17.99 -8.34
C LEU A 305 -6.51 -16.60 -8.90
N ILE A 306 -5.48 -15.79 -9.09
CA ILE A 306 -5.57 -14.49 -9.75
C ILE A 306 -4.53 -14.41 -10.87
N ALA A 307 -4.98 -13.98 -12.06
CA ALA A 307 -4.13 -13.52 -13.14
C ALA A 307 -4.48 -12.07 -13.46
N GLN A 308 -3.54 -11.13 -13.24
CA GLN A 308 -3.78 -9.68 -13.37
C GLN A 308 -2.83 -9.04 -14.37
N MET A 309 -3.39 -8.29 -15.32
CA MET A 309 -2.64 -7.40 -16.21
C MET A 309 -2.74 -5.98 -15.68
N GLN A 310 -1.62 -5.27 -15.67
CA GLN A 310 -1.53 -3.85 -15.31
C GLN A 310 -0.96 -3.05 -16.46
N VAL A 311 -1.61 -1.90 -16.72
CA VAL A 311 -1.08 -0.81 -17.56
C VAL A 311 -1.09 0.47 -16.74
N ARG A 312 0.02 1.24 -16.75
CA ARG A 312 0.17 2.53 -16.06
C ARG A 312 0.84 3.54 -17.00
N TRP A 313 0.43 4.82 -16.96
CA TRP A 313 0.97 5.94 -17.76
C TRP A 313 1.13 7.22 -16.96
#